data_75adfe8a2b3576cce52b0e2683b3625b
#
_entry.id   75adfe8a2b3576cce52b0e2683b3625b
#
_cell.length_a   1.000
_cell.length_b   1.000
_cell.length_c   1.000
_cell.angle_alpha   90.00
_cell.angle_beta   90.00
_cell.angle_gamma   90.00
#
_symmetry.space_group_name_H-M   'P 1'
#
loop_
_entity.id
_entity.type
_entity.pdbx_description
1 polymer ?
#
loop_
_entity_poly.entity_id
_entity_poly.type
_entity_poly.pdbx_seq_one_letter_code
_entity_poly.pdbx_strand_id
1 'polypeptide(L)'
;MKRTAPAATLKRATCPSDLRGCRSAIGRVVLVESVDPDGDGDLHVVLVGRDSVTAPGFTAVDVRRGLRPRRDPKVGQLVTAAGQVQRGSYGQRQIHAVSFRVG
;
A
#
# COMPACT_ATOMS: atom_id res chain seq x y z
N MET A 1 -26.74 10.94 18.91
CA MET A 1 -25.54 10.57 18.81
C MET A 1 -24.95 10.90 17.52
N LYS A 2 -23.86 11.36 17.51
CA LYS A 2 -23.29 11.69 16.39
C LYS A 2 -22.67 10.58 15.73
N ARG A 3 -23.01 10.34 14.59
CA ARG A 3 -22.46 9.36 13.91
C ARG A 3 -21.25 9.83 13.32
N THR A 4 -20.27 9.28 13.60
CA THR A 4 -19.10 9.55 12.91
C THR A 4 -19.29 9.18 11.51
N ALA A 5 -18.88 10.02 10.69
CA ALA A 5 -18.86 9.71 9.31
C ALA A 5 -18.08 8.44 9.18
N PRO A 6 -18.53 7.53 8.40
CA PRO A 6 -17.83 6.33 8.19
C PRO A 6 -16.45 6.74 7.73
N ALA A 7 -15.49 6.13 8.30
CA ALA A 7 -14.17 6.31 7.87
C ALA A 7 -14.30 6.33 6.39
N ALA A 8 -13.79 7.32 5.83
CA ALA A 8 -13.94 7.57 4.47
C ALA A 8 -13.93 6.29 3.73
N THR A 9 -14.94 6.08 2.99
CA THR A 9 -15.01 4.98 2.12
C THR A 9 -13.96 5.20 1.08
N LEU A 10 -12.77 4.77 1.37
CA LEU A 10 -11.70 4.81 0.40
C LEU A 10 -12.01 3.76 -0.65
N LYS A 11 -12.09 4.19 -1.89
CA LYS A 11 -12.38 3.26 -2.96
C LYS A 11 -11.14 2.45 -3.28
N ARG A 12 -11.29 1.15 -3.37
CA ARG A 12 -10.18 0.25 -3.70
C ARG A 12 -9.54 0.66 -5.01
N ALA A 13 -8.22 0.68 -5.05
CA ALA A 13 -7.46 0.95 -6.25
C ALA A 13 -7.73 -0.14 -7.30
N THR A 14 -7.71 0.24 -8.54
CA THR A 14 -7.99 -0.68 -9.64
C THR A 14 -6.72 -0.98 -10.40
N CYS A 15 -6.51 -2.25 -10.71
CA CYS A 15 -5.39 -2.64 -11.54
C CYS A 15 -5.62 -2.22 -12.97
N PRO A 16 -4.60 -1.66 -13.65
CA PRO A 16 -4.69 -1.45 -15.09
C PRO A 16 -4.87 -2.78 -15.80
N SER A 17 -5.70 -2.80 -16.82
CA SER A 17 -6.04 -4.04 -17.50
C SER A 17 -4.87 -4.71 -18.21
N ASP A 18 -3.86 -3.93 -18.56
CA ASP A 18 -2.69 -4.44 -19.28
C ASP A 18 -1.50 -4.75 -18.39
N LEU A 19 -1.65 -4.63 -17.08
CA LEU A 19 -0.55 -4.88 -16.16
C LEU A 19 -0.59 -6.31 -15.63
N ARG A 20 0.31 -7.13 -16.10
CA ARG A 20 0.37 -8.51 -15.68
C ARG A 20 0.79 -8.64 -14.23
N GLY A 21 0.18 -9.60 -13.54
CA GLY A 21 0.52 -9.86 -12.15
C GLY A 21 0.10 -8.76 -11.20
N CYS A 22 -0.80 -7.88 -11.63
CA CYS A 22 -1.25 -6.80 -10.78
C CYS A 22 -2.26 -7.29 -9.76
N ARG A 23 -2.11 -6.82 -8.53
CA ARG A 23 -3.07 -7.07 -7.46
C ARG A 23 -3.40 -5.74 -6.81
N SER A 24 -4.59 -5.64 -6.27
CA SER A 24 -4.96 -4.47 -5.48
C SER A 24 -5.17 -4.88 -4.05
N ALA A 25 -4.98 -3.94 -3.14
CA ALA A 25 -5.19 -4.17 -1.72
C ALA A 25 -5.73 -2.92 -1.07
N ILE A 26 -6.46 -3.11 0.02
CA ILE A 26 -6.92 -2.02 0.84
C ILE A 26 -6.83 -2.49 2.27
N GLY A 27 -6.30 -1.66 3.15
CA GLY A 27 -6.14 -2.06 4.54
C GLY A 27 -5.63 -0.92 5.40
N ARG A 28 -5.45 -1.20 6.68
CA ARG A 28 -4.92 -0.21 7.62
C ARG A 28 -3.41 -0.34 7.69
N VAL A 29 -2.74 0.78 7.75
CA VAL A 29 -1.29 0.79 7.86
C VAL A 29 -0.88 0.32 9.24
N VAL A 30 0.02 -0.63 9.31
CA VAL A 30 0.60 -1.10 10.57
C VAL A 30 2.09 -0.84 10.66
N LEU A 31 2.74 -0.54 9.54
CA LEU A 31 4.15 -0.23 9.53
C LEU A 31 4.43 0.76 8.40
N VAL A 32 5.23 1.76 8.67
CA VAL A 32 5.68 2.71 7.66
C VAL A 32 7.19 2.75 7.73
N GLU A 33 7.84 2.53 6.60
CA GLU A 33 9.27 2.58 6.51
C GLU A 33 9.64 3.58 5.44
N SER A 34 10.20 4.67 5.83
CA SER A 34 10.63 5.70 4.89
C SER A 34 12.13 5.87 4.90
N VAL A 35 12.83 4.92 5.50
CA VAL A 35 14.28 4.93 5.53
C VAL A 35 14.77 4.67 4.12
N ASP A 36 15.73 5.42 3.70
CA ASP A 36 16.19 5.40 2.34
C ASP A 36 17.69 5.14 2.32
N PRO A 37 18.09 3.94 2.68
CA PRO A 37 19.52 3.62 2.79
C PRO A 37 20.27 3.64 1.46
N ASP A 38 19.57 3.46 0.37
CA ASP A 38 20.21 3.48 -0.95
C ASP A 38 19.92 4.75 -1.73
N GLY A 39 19.21 5.69 -1.16
CA GLY A 39 18.94 6.97 -1.79
C GLY A 39 17.87 6.97 -2.87
N ASP A 40 17.05 5.94 -2.93
CA ASP A 40 16.00 5.85 -3.96
C ASP A 40 14.72 6.62 -3.59
N GLY A 41 14.56 6.97 -2.34
CA GLY A 41 13.40 7.76 -1.90
C GLY A 41 12.09 6.99 -1.83
N ASP A 42 12.13 5.66 -1.90
CA ASP A 42 10.92 4.85 -1.86
C ASP A 42 10.31 4.79 -0.47
N LEU A 43 9.00 4.62 -0.45
CA LEU A 43 8.24 4.45 0.77
C LEU A 43 7.75 3.01 0.82
N HIS A 44 7.88 2.38 1.98
CA HIS A 44 7.37 1.02 2.16
C HIS A 44 6.35 1.05 3.26
N VAL A 45 5.18 0.46 3.01
CA VAL A 45 4.15 0.35 4.04
C VAL A 45 3.65 -1.08 4.10
N VAL A 46 3.15 -1.48 5.25
CA VAL A 46 2.50 -2.77 5.41
C VAL A 46 1.07 -2.51 5.83
N LEU A 47 0.15 -3.13 5.13
CA LEU A 47 -1.27 -3.00 5.39
C LEU A 47 -1.80 -4.27 6.03
N VAL A 48 -2.74 -4.13 6.94
CA VAL A 48 -3.45 -5.28 7.51
C VAL A 48 -4.91 -5.20 7.06
N GLY A 49 -5.47 -6.33 6.69
CA GLY A 49 -6.85 -6.39 6.24
C GLY A 49 -7.17 -7.73 5.61
N ARG A 50 -8.11 -7.74 4.69
CA ARG A 50 -8.51 -8.98 4.04
C ARG A 50 -7.55 -9.44 2.97
N ASP A 51 -6.81 -8.51 2.40
CA ASP A 51 -5.87 -8.86 1.35
C ASP A 51 -4.64 -9.52 1.94
N SER A 52 -4.14 -10.53 1.27
CA SER A 52 -3.07 -11.35 1.81
C SER A 52 -1.99 -11.57 0.77
N VAL A 53 -1.50 -10.47 0.20
CA VAL A 53 -0.50 -10.59 -0.86
C VAL A 53 0.84 -11.10 -0.32
N THR A 54 1.23 -10.61 0.85
CA THR A 54 2.53 -10.97 1.44
C THR A 54 2.39 -12.17 2.37
N ALA A 55 1.41 -12.11 3.25
CA ALA A 55 1.16 -13.16 4.24
C ALA A 55 -0.32 -13.05 4.61
N PRO A 56 -0.88 -14.05 5.28
CA PRO A 56 -2.30 -13.98 5.65
C PRO A 56 -2.61 -12.69 6.42
N GLY A 57 -3.50 -11.90 5.85
CA GLY A 57 -3.92 -10.63 6.44
C GLY A 57 -2.98 -9.47 6.25
N PHE A 58 -1.84 -9.67 5.58
CA PHE A 58 -0.84 -8.62 5.41
C PHE A 58 -0.45 -8.41 3.97
N THR A 59 -0.28 -7.15 3.59
CA THR A 59 0.21 -6.79 2.25
C THR A 59 1.25 -5.69 2.38
N ALA A 60 2.46 -5.99 1.93
CA ALA A 60 3.52 -5.00 1.86
C ALA A 60 3.41 -4.26 0.53
N VAL A 61 3.60 -2.96 0.55
CA VAL A 61 3.50 -2.10 -0.62
C VAL A 61 4.75 -1.25 -0.72
N ASP A 62 5.37 -1.27 -1.90
CA ASP A 62 6.51 -0.44 -2.22
C ASP A 62 6.02 0.71 -3.09
N VAL A 63 6.27 1.94 -2.67
CA VAL A 63 5.82 3.14 -3.35
C VAL A 63 7.03 3.92 -3.79
N ARG A 64 7.24 4.00 -5.11
CA ARG A 64 8.40 4.72 -5.62
C ARG A 64 8.25 6.21 -5.38
N ARG A 65 9.37 6.90 -5.37
CA ARG A 65 9.42 8.33 -5.09
C ARG A 65 8.38 9.13 -5.88
N GLY A 66 8.25 8.89 -7.15
CA GLY A 66 7.33 9.67 -7.98
C GLY A 66 5.87 9.49 -7.65
N LEU A 67 5.52 8.44 -6.92
CA LEU A 67 4.16 8.15 -6.54
C LEU A 67 3.92 8.43 -5.06
N ARG A 68 4.98 8.70 -4.32
CA ARG A 68 4.90 8.91 -2.89
C ARG A 68 4.10 10.14 -2.56
N PRO A 69 3.14 10.06 -1.61
CA PRO A 69 2.35 11.22 -1.24
C PRO A 69 3.22 12.25 -0.53
N ARG A 70 2.73 13.49 -0.47
CA ARG A 70 3.43 14.55 0.17
C ARG A 70 3.75 14.25 1.60
N ARG A 71 2.81 13.63 2.31
CA ARG A 71 3.00 13.20 3.68
C ARG A 71 2.91 11.71 3.71
N ASP A 72 3.82 11.07 4.42
CA ASP A 72 3.76 9.64 4.58
C ASP A 72 2.48 9.27 5.34
N PRO A 73 1.86 8.15 5.00
CA PRO A 73 0.70 7.70 5.75
C PRO A 73 1.12 7.35 7.16
N LYS A 74 0.17 7.41 8.08
CA LYS A 74 0.40 7.09 9.47
C LYS A 74 -0.20 5.75 9.80
N VAL A 75 0.37 5.09 10.79
CA VAL A 75 -0.19 3.84 11.31
C VAL A 75 -1.66 4.07 11.66
N GLY A 76 -2.50 3.17 11.24
CA GLY A 76 -3.94 3.24 11.44
C GLY A 76 -4.72 3.86 10.31
N GLN A 77 -4.07 4.55 9.39
CA GLN A 77 -4.79 5.13 8.26
C GLN A 77 -5.16 4.04 7.25
N LEU A 78 -6.25 4.27 6.56
CA LEU A 78 -6.69 3.38 5.51
C LEU A 78 -5.94 3.74 4.23
N VAL A 79 -5.42 2.74 3.56
CA VAL A 79 -4.65 2.91 2.33
C VAL A 79 -5.09 1.90 1.31
N THR A 80 -5.11 2.28 0.06
CA THR A 80 -5.32 1.35 -1.03
C THR A 80 -4.21 1.51 -2.07
N ALA A 81 -3.81 0.40 -2.65
CA ALA A 81 -2.75 0.37 -3.65
C ALA A 81 -3.03 -0.70 -4.68
N ALA A 82 -2.51 -0.50 -5.87
CA ALA A 82 -2.54 -1.51 -6.92
C ALA A 82 -1.21 -1.47 -7.65
N GLY A 83 -0.75 -2.62 -8.08
CA GLY A 83 0.49 -2.72 -8.82
C GLY A 83 0.91 -4.17 -8.99
N GLN A 84 2.00 -4.34 -9.68
CA GLN A 84 2.52 -5.67 -9.95
C GLN A 84 3.12 -6.25 -8.69
N VAL A 85 2.86 -7.52 -8.45
CA VAL A 85 3.43 -8.21 -7.30
C VAL A 85 4.83 -8.68 -7.67
N GLN A 86 5.80 -8.31 -6.88
CA GLN A 86 7.18 -8.68 -7.07
C GLN A 86 7.79 -9.05 -5.72
N ARG A 87 8.96 -9.66 -5.72
CA ARG A 87 9.62 -10.00 -4.49
C ARG A 87 10.48 -8.85 -4.00
N GLY A 88 10.41 -8.58 -2.74
CA GLY A 88 11.22 -7.55 -2.10
C GLY A 88 12.58 -8.09 -1.68
N SER A 89 13.32 -7.28 -0.95
CA SER A 89 14.70 -7.56 -0.55
C SER A 89 14.85 -8.84 0.27
N TYR A 90 13.82 -9.21 1.01
CA TYR A 90 13.87 -10.40 1.84
C TYR A 90 13.09 -11.56 1.22
N GLY A 91 12.79 -11.47 -0.07
CA GLY A 91 12.05 -12.51 -0.77
C GLY A 91 10.55 -12.47 -0.56
N GLN A 92 10.05 -11.54 0.25
CA GLN A 92 8.63 -11.40 0.50
C GLN A 92 7.90 -10.85 -0.73
N ARG A 93 6.69 -11.27 -0.93
CA ARG A 93 5.87 -10.74 -2.02
C ARG A 93 5.35 -9.37 -1.61
N GLN A 94 5.38 -8.44 -2.52
CA GLN A 94 4.88 -7.09 -2.25
C GLN A 94 4.32 -6.46 -3.52
N ILE A 95 3.45 -5.49 -3.35
CA ILE A 95 2.88 -4.75 -4.46
C ILE A 95 3.82 -3.59 -4.79
N HIS A 96 4.28 -3.52 -6.03
CA HIS A 96 5.00 -2.35 -6.50
C HIS A 96 3.95 -1.42 -7.08
N ALA A 97 3.56 -0.42 -6.32
CA ALA A 97 2.39 0.37 -6.60
C ALA A 97 2.51 1.21 -7.86
N VAL A 98 1.49 1.18 -8.68
CA VAL A 98 1.29 2.14 -9.76
C VAL A 98 0.12 3.06 -9.39
N SER A 99 -0.61 2.72 -8.34
CA SER A 99 -1.66 3.55 -7.78
C SER A 99 -1.58 3.43 -6.26
N PHE A 100 -1.61 4.55 -5.55
CA PHE A 100 -1.50 4.57 -4.11
C PHE A 100 -2.29 5.75 -3.57
N ARG A 101 -3.25 5.48 -2.70
CA ARG A 101 -4.06 6.53 -2.10
C ARG A 101 -4.24 6.31 -0.62
N VAL A 102 -4.24 7.41 0.11
CA VAL A 102 -4.44 7.39 1.55
C VAL A 102 -5.80 7.98 1.84
N GLY A 103 -6.57 7.29 2.65
CA GLY A 103 -7.90 7.74 3.05
C GLY A 103 -7.89 8.71 4.21
#